data_755321f0a00fdae96e7e58c236b6642b
#
_entry.id   755321f0a00fdae96e7e58c236b6642b
#
_cell.length_a   1.000
_cell.length_b   1.000
_cell.length_c   1.000
_cell.angle_alpha   90.00
_cell.angle_beta   90.00
_cell.angle_gamma   90.00
#
_symmetry.space_group_name_H-M   'P 1'
#
loop_
_entity.id
_entity.type
_entity.pdbx_description
1 polymer ?
#
loop_
_entity_poly.entity_id
_entity_poly.type
_entity_poly.pdbx_seq_one_letter_code
_entity_poly.pdbx_strand_id
1 'polypeptide(L)'
;YKNYLEIGCWKNDLYNEIQCENKIGVDPVSGGTVRKTSDDFFEHNKLKFDCIFIDGLHKYHQVKRDIINSINVINDGGIILLHDCLPINVYAQAIPRCQYTWNGDVWKAITEFRTHKDLDIYTCYADHGIGVILNRKNRNLLELEKANFFKMSFKDYFNNYKKYMNLISYNELMNII
;
A
#
# COMPACT_ATOMS: atom_id res chain seq x y z
N TYR A 1 -8.80 15.64 -5.14
CA TYR A 1 -9.32 14.82 -4.04
C TYR A 1 -9.69 15.70 -2.86
N LYS A 2 -10.79 15.36 -2.17
CA LYS A 2 -11.33 16.12 -1.05
C LYS A 2 -11.16 15.40 0.28
N ASN A 3 -11.29 14.08 0.26
CA ASN A 3 -11.27 13.23 1.44
C ASN A 3 -10.04 12.32 1.43
N TYR A 4 -9.15 12.52 2.39
CA TYR A 4 -7.90 11.80 2.54
C TYR A 4 -7.88 10.95 3.80
N LEU A 5 -7.37 9.72 3.69
CA LEU A 5 -7.10 8.83 4.81
C LEU A 5 -5.64 8.42 4.81
N GLU A 6 -4.99 8.51 5.96
CA GLU A 6 -3.64 7.98 6.20
C GLU A 6 -3.65 6.92 7.29
N ILE A 7 -3.14 5.75 6.98
CA ILE A 7 -2.95 4.63 7.93
C ILE A 7 -1.46 4.54 8.25
N GLY A 8 -1.10 4.85 9.51
CA GLY A 8 0.30 4.96 9.94
C GLY A 8 0.85 6.37 9.73
N CYS A 9 0.69 7.22 10.72
CA CYS A 9 1.05 8.64 10.62
C CYS A 9 2.34 8.99 11.34
N TRP A 10 2.77 8.16 12.28
CA TRP A 10 3.96 8.35 13.10
C TRP A 10 4.14 9.80 13.59
N LYS A 11 5.02 10.59 12.97
CA LYS A 11 5.28 12.00 13.32
C LYS A 11 4.41 13.01 12.57
N ASN A 12 3.51 12.55 11.72
CA ASN A 12 2.70 13.39 10.82
C ASN A 12 3.50 14.11 9.72
N ASP A 13 4.68 13.63 9.37
CA ASP A 13 5.51 14.32 8.36
C ASP A 13 4.74 14.45 7.05
N LEU A 14 4.21 13.35 6.50
CA LEU A 14 3.36 13.41 5.31
C LEU A 14 1.99 14.01 5.61
N TYR A 15 1.33 13.57 6.70
CA TYR A 15 -0.02 14.01 7.05
C TYR A 15 -0.17 15.53 7.09
N ASN A 16 0.84 16.25 7.61
CA ASN A 16 0.80 17.70 7.72
C ASN A 16 0.90 18.39 6.34
N GLU A 17 1.66 17.81 5.41
CA GLU A 17 1.86 18.37 4.06
C GLU A 17 0.65 18.21 3.15
N ILE A 18 -0.22 17.22 3.42
CA ILE A 18 -1.42 16.98 2.61
C ILE A 18 -2.44 18.11 2.81
N GLN A 19 -2.77 18.78 1.70
CA GLN A 19 -3.77 19.84 1.67
C GLN A 19 -5.04 19.33 0.99
N CYS A 20 -6.11 19.15 1.77
CA CYS A 20 -7.43 18.74 1.30
C CYS A 20 -8.52 19.23 2.27
N GLU A 21 -9.78 19.14 1.88
CA GLU A 21 -10.91 19.61 2.70
C GLU A 21 -11.06 18.77 3.98
N ASN A 22 -10.98 17.46 3.85
CA ASN A 22 -11.14 16.54 4.96
C ASN A 22 -9.99 15.53 4.99
N LYS A 23 -9.28 15.43 6.11
CA LYS A 23 -8.25 14.42 6.29
C LYS A 23 -8.35 13.73 7.63
N ILE A 24 -8.18 12.42 7.60
CA ILE A 24 -8.12 11.55 8.78
C ILE A 24 -6.79 10.81 8.76
N GLY A 25 -6.07 10.86 9.87
CA GLY A 25 -4.87 10.07 10.11
C GLY A 25 -5.13 9.07 11.23
N VAL A 26 -4.84 7.81 10.99
CA VAL A 26 -5.05 6.70 11.94
C VAL A 26 -3.71 6.11 12.34
N ASP A 27 -3.38 6.16 13.61
CA ASP A 27 -2.17 5.56 14.16
C ASP A 27 -2.40 5.12 15.61
N PRO A 28 -2.05 3.88 16.00
CA PRO A 28 -2.29 3.39 17.35
C PRO A 28 -1.35 3.99 18.40
N VAL A 29 -0.20 4.54 17.98
CA VAL A 29 0.87 4.96 18.90
C VAL A 29 1.05 6.47 18.88
N SER A 30 1.21 7.09 17.69
CA SER A 30 1.59 8.50 17.59
C SER A 30 1.05 9.13 16.30
N GLY A 31 1.00 10.47 16.23
CA GLY A 31 0.48 11.17 15.05
C GLY A 31 -1.00 10.89 14.76
N GLY A 32 -1.47 11.34 13.61
CA GLY A 32 -2.84 11.19 13.18
C GLY A 32 -3.86 11.97 14.03
N THR A 33 -5.12 11.82 13.66
CA THR A 33 -6.27 12.39 14.39
C THR A 33 -7.08 11.33 15.14
N VAL A 34 -6.86 10.05 14.82
CA VAL A 34 -7.56 8.92 15.40
C VAL A 34 -6.57 7.94 16.02
N ARG A 35 -6.64 7.77 17.36
CA ARG A 35 -5.76 6.88 18.12
C ARG A 35 -6.34 5.45 18.17
N LYS A 36 -6.20 4.70 17.08
CA LYS A 36 -6.70 3.33 16.91
C LYS A 36 -5.78 2.52 15.99
N THR A 37 -5.94 1.19 16.02
CA THR A 37 -5.43 0.35 14.94
C THR A 37 -6.24 0.60 13.67
N SER A 38 -5.69 0.25 12.50
CA SER A 38 -6.44 0.34 11.24
C SER A 38 -7.66 -0.60 11.27
N ASP A 39 -7.53 -1.79 11.83
CA ASP A 39 -8.65 -2.74 11.97
C ASP A 39 -9.81 -2.12 12.78
N ASP A 40 -9.54 -1.56 13.97
CA ASP A 40 -10.55 -0.90 14.80
C ASP A 40 -11.17 0.34 14.13
N PHE A 41 -10.38 1.07 13.35
CA PHE A 41 -10.88 2.20 12.59
C PHE A 41 -11.85 1.75 11.51
N PHE A 42 -11.45 0.81 10.66
CA PHE A 42 -12.27 0.35 9.55
C PHE A 42 -13.55 -0.36 10.00
N GLU A 43 -13.54 -1.07 11.13
CA GLU A 43 -14.72 -1.73 11.70
C GLU A 43 -15.87 -0.73 11.96
N HIS A 44 -15.53 0.49 12.37
CA HIS A 44 -16.52 1.51 12.74
C HIS A 44 -16.65 2.64 11.72
N ASN A 45 -15.82 2.65 10.67
CA ASN A 45 -15.79 3.71 9.68
C ASN A 45 -17.00 3.62 8.73
N LYS A 46 -17.66 4.77 8.51
CA LYS A 46 -18.77 4.93 7.56
C LYS A 46 -18.44 5.93 6.44
N LEU A 47 -17.26 6.51 6.48
CA LEU A 47 -16.82 7.51 5.52
C LEU A 47 -16.22 6.85 4.29
N LYS A 48 -16.23 7.59 3.18
CA LYS A 48 -15.57 7.24 1.94
C LYS A 48 -14.44 8.24 1.66
N PHE A 49 -13.40 7.79 0.96
CA PHE A 49 -12.20 8.56 0.69
C PHE A 49 -11.88 8.60 -0.79
N ASP A 50 -11.22 9.68 -1.21
CA ASP A 50 -10.76 9.84 -2.60
C ASP A 50 -9.30 9.40 -2.75
N CYS A 51 -8.53 9.53 -1.68
CA CYS A 51 -7.14 9.09 -1.61
C CYS A 51 -6.89 8.44 -0.24
N ILE A 52 -6.32 7.24 -0.26
CA ILE A 52 -5.93 6.51 0.95
C ILE A 52 -4.43 6.20 0.84
N PHE A 53 -3.66 6.57 1.86
CA PHE A 53 -2.24 6.23 1.98
C PHE A 53 -2.05 5.22 3.12
N ILE A 54 -1.37 4.11 2.82
CA ILE A 54 -1.12 3.02 3.77
C ILE A 54 0.38 2.93 4.02
N ASP A 55 0.79 3.28 5.24
CA ASP A 55 2.17 3.21 5.75
C ASP A 55 2.20 2.75 7.22
N GLY A 56 1.35 1.78 7.54
CA GLY A 56 1.15 1.27 8.90
C GLY A 56 2.13 0.15 9.28
N LEU A 57 1.58 -1.01 9.69
CA LEU A 57 2.40 -2.17 10.04
C LEU A 57 2.85 -2.91 8.77
N HIS A 58 4.15 -2.91 8.47
CA HIS A 58 4.75 -3.48 7.26
C HIS A 58 4.81 -5.02 7.28
N LYS A 59 3.71 -5.67 7.66
CA LYS A 59 3.55 -7.13 7.63
C LYS A 59 2.47 -7.52 6.63
N TYR A 60 2.79 -8.45 5.74
CA TYR A 60 1.90 -8.91 4.67
C TYR A 60 0.43 -9.06 5.08
N HIS A 61 0.15 -9.75 6.19
CA HIS A 61 -1.23 -9.99 6.61
C HIS A 61 -1.98 -8.71 7.02
N GLN A 62 -1.27 -7.74 7.65
CA GLN A 62 -1.89 -6.46 8.00
C GLN A 62 -2.11 -5.62 6.75
N VAL A 63 -1.07 -5.48 5.92
CA VAL A 63 -1.17 -4.73 4.66
C VAL A 63 -2.30 -5.27 3.78
N LYS A 64 -2.43 -6.59 3.69
CA LYS A 64 -3.54 -7.23 2.96
C LYS A 64 -4.90 -6.81 3.50
N ARG A 65 -5.10 -6.79 4.83
CA ARG A 65 -6.36 -6.32 5.43
C ARG A 65 -6.59 -4.84 5.17
N ASP A 66 -5.56 -4.02 5.31
CA ASP A 66 -5.65 -2.58 5.06
C ASP A 66 -6.04 -2.29 3.60
N ILE A 67 -5.48 -3.03 2.63
CA ILE A 67 -5.89 -2.93 1.21
C ILE A 67 -7.36 -3.32 1.03
N ILE A 68 -7.79 -4.47 1.56
CA ILE A 68 -9.18 -4.94 1.44
C ILE A 68 -10.14 -3.90 2.03
N ASN A 69 -9.86 -3.41 3.22
CA ASN A 69 -10.68 -2.42 3.89
C ASN A 69 -10.71 -1.09 3.10
N SER A 70 -9.56 -0.67 2.56
CA SER A 70 -9.46 0.53 1.73
C SER A 70 -10.28 0.43 0.44
N ILE A 71 -10.27 -0.72 -0.24
CA ILE A 71 -11.10 -0.96 -1.43
C ILE A 71 -12.59 -0.80 -1.12
N ASN A 72 -13.03 -1.20 0.08
CA ASN A 72 -14.44 -1.08 0.49
C ASN A 72 -14.87 0.37 0.78
N VAL A 73 -13.92 1.27 1.04
CA VAL A 73 -14.21 2.66 1.44
C VAL A 73 -13.64 3.71 0.48
N ILE A 74 -13.00 3.29 -0.61
CA ILE A 74 -12.55 4.21 -1.67
C ILE A 74 -13.74 4.66 -2.53
N ASN A 75 -13.78 5.93 -2.91
CA ASN A 75 -14.72 6.47 -3.87
C ASN A 75 -14.39 6.02 -5.29
N ASP A 76 -15.39 6.07 -6.19
CA ASP A 76 -15.16 5.87 -7.61
C ASP A 76 -14.14 6.88 -8.16
N GLY A 77 -13.15 6.39 -8.89
CA GLY A 77 -12.03 7.21 -9.37
C GLY A 77 -11.01 7.59 -8.31
N GLY A 78 -11.15 7.09 -7.08
CA GLY A 78 -10.16 7.27 -6.02
C GLY A 78 -8.91 6.40 -6.19
N ILE A 79 -7.89 6.69 -5.39
CA ILE A 79 -6.58 6.05 -5.43
C ILE A 79 -6.18 5.53 -4.05
N ILE A 80 -5.60 4.32 -4.01
CA ILE A 80 -4.97 3.77 -2.81
C ILE A 80 -3.47 3.71 -3.07
N LEU A 81 -2.68 4.29 -2.18
CA LEU A 81 -1.23 4.32 -2.23
C LEU A 81 -0.66 3.52 -1.07
N LEU A 82 0.42 2.77 -1.33
CA LEU A 82 1.14 2.01 -0.31
C LEU A 82 2.61 2.38 -0.30
N HIS A 83 3.15 2.61 0.89
CA HIS A 83 4.59 2.79 1.06
C HIS A 83 5.35 1.46 1.14
N ASP A 84 6.69 1.53 1.02
CA ASP A 84 7.62 0.41 1.27
C ASP A 84 7.47 -0.83 0.38
N CYS A 85 7.03 -0.67 -0.86
CA CYS A 85 6.80 -1.79 -1.77
C CYS A 85 8.07 -2.37 -2.41
N LEU A 86 9.23 -1.69 -2.35
CA LEU A 86 10.48 -2.10 -3.01
C LEU A 86 11.64 -2.30 -2.02
N PRO A 87 11.68 -3.42 -1.27
CA PRO A 87 12.80 -3.70 -0.36
C PRO A 87 14.10 -3.90 -1.16
N ILE A 88 15.16 -3.20 -0.75
CA ILE A 88 16.46 -3.19 -1.44
C ILE A 88 17.31 -4.44 -1.16
N ASN A 89 17.04 -5.15 -0.07
CA ASN A 89 17.75 -6.38 0.32
C ASN A 89 16.90 -7.25 1.24
N VAL A 90 17.40 -8.46 1.53
CA VAL A 90 16.71 -9.44 2.38
C VAL A 90 16.47 -8.94 3.82
N TYR A 91 17.33 -8.07 4.32
CA TYR A 91 17.20 -7.53 5.69
C TYR A 91 16.12 -6.43 5.74
N ALA A 92 15.98 -5.64 4.68
CA ALA A 92 14.94 -4.62 4.59
C ALA A 92 13.53 -5.22 4.64
N GLN A 93 13.34 -6.42 4.11
CA GLN A 93 12.05 -7.10 4.12
C GLN A 93 11.86 -8.10 5.28
N ALA A 94 12.86 -8.27 6.16
CA ALA A 94 12.82 -9.31 7.17
C ALA A 94 11.70 -9.12 8.22
N ILE A 95 11.06 -10.22 8.59
CA ILE A 95 10.12 -10.30 9.70
C ILE A 95 10.67 -11.31 10.70
N PRO A 96 11.00 -10.91 11.94
CA PRO A 96 10.89 -9.56 12.53
C PRO A 96 11.90 -8.56 11.93
N ARG A 97 11.66 -7.28 12.14
CA ARG A 97 12.57 -6.20 11.74
C ARG A 97 13.96 -6.40 12.32
N CYS A 98 15.00 -6.29 11.49
CA CYS A 98 16.39 -6.52 11.90
C CYS A 98 17.35 -5.38 11.50
N GLN A 99 16.87 -4.33 10.82
CA GLN A 99 17.66 -3.15 10.49
C GLN A 99 16.82 -1.85 10.54
N TYR A 100 17.47 -0.70 10.45
CA TYR A 100 16.79 0.61 10.54
C TYR A 100 15.84 0.83 9.36
N THR A 101 16.33 0.77 8.12
CA THR A 101 15.50 0.84 6.91
C THR A 101 14.74 -0.48 6.75
N TRP A 102 13.41 -0.42 6.90
CA TRP A 102 12.61 -1.63 6.97
C TRP A 102 11.30 -1.49 6.20
N ASN A 103 11.23 -2.13 5.08
CA ASN A 103 10.04 -2.22 4.23
C ASN A 103 9.07 -3.33 4.69
N GLY A 104 9.56 -4.28 5.50
CA GLY A 104 8.76 -5.46 5.79
C GLY A 104 8.45 -6.28 4.53
N ASP A 105 7.41 -7.08 4.58
CA ASP A 105 7.01 -7.92 3.45
C ASP A 105 5.77 -7.37 2.69
N VAL A 106 5.64 -6.04 2.62
CA VAL A 106 4.59 -5.29 1.91
C VAL A 106 4.48 -5.71 0.44
N TRP A 107 5.61 -5.92 -0.23
CA TRP A 107 5.69 -6.34 -1.63
C TRP A 107 4.86 -7.60 -1.94
N LYS A 108 4.71 -8.51 -0.97
CA LYS A 108 3.90 -9.72 -1.13
C LYS A 108 2.42 -9.41 -1.32
N ALA A 109 1.91 -8.40 -0.61
CA ALA A 109 0.53 -7.95 -0.77
C ALA A 109 0.31 -7.34 -2.16
N ILE A 110 1.21 -6.47 -2.63
CA ILE A 110 1.15 -5.94 -4.01
C ILE A 110 1.17 -7.09 -5.02
N THR A 111 2.07 -8.07 -4.88
CA THR A 111 2.15 -9.21 -5.78
C THR A 111 0.85 -10.00 -5.82
N GLU A 112 0.22 -10.24 -4.65
CA GLU A 112 -1.07 -10.93 -4.58
C GLU A 112 -2.17 -10.14 -5.28
N PHE A 113 -2.36 -8.87 -4.91
CA PHE A 113 -3.45 -8.07 -5.47
C PHE A 113 -3.30 -7.83 -6.97
N ARG A 114 -2.09 -7.88 -7.52
CA ARG A 114 -1.88 -7.83 -8.97
C ARG A 114 -2.45 -9.03 -9.75
N THR A 115 -2.83 -10.11 -9.06
CA THR A 115 -3.56 -11.25 -9.67
C THR A 115 -5.06 -11.03 -9.74
N HIS A 116 -5.59 -9.91 -9.21
CA HIS A 116 -7.01 -9.59 -9.24
C HIS A 116 -7.39 -8.87 -10.53
N LYS A 117 -8.46 -9.34 -11.19
CA LYS A 117 -8.91 -8.81 -12.49
C LYS A 117 -9.48 -7.40 -12.44
N ASP A 118 -9.99 -7.01 -11.28
CA ASP A 118 -10.72 -5.75 -11.08
C ASP A 118 -9.87 -4.67 -10.38
N LEU A 119 -8.56 -4.91 -10.23
CA LEU A 119 -7.63 -3.97 -9.64
C LEU A 119 -6.46 -3.70 -10.60
N ASP A 120 -6.30 -2.46 -11.03
CA ASP A 120 -5.20 -2.03 -11.89
C ASP A 120 -4.07 -1.49 -11.00
N ILE A 121 -2.95 -2.23 -10.92
CA ILE A 121 -1.93 -2.02 -9.89
C ILE A 121 -0.54 -1.82 -10.51
N TYR A 122 0.14 -0.81 -10.00
CA TYR A 122 1.50 -0.43 -10.37
C TYR A 122 2.35 -0.20 -9.12
N THR A 123 3.66 -0.17 -9.28
CA THR A 123 4.57 0.35 -8.26
C THR A 123 5.43 1.43 -8.89
N CYS A 124 5.31 2.66 -8.41
CA CYS A 124 6.14 3.77 -8.83
C CYS A 124 7.54 3.62 -8.22
N TYR A 125 8.57 3.78 -9.06
CA TYR A 125 9.96 3.74 -8.63
C TYR A 125 10.35 5.09 -8.00
N ALA A 126 9.84 5.31 -6.80
CA ALA A 126 10.11 6.48 -5.95
C ALA A 126 10.11 6.02 -4.49
N ASP A 127 10.88 6.66 -3.63
CA ASP A 127 10.89 6.49 -2.17
C ASP A 127 10.53 5.07 -1.69
N HIS A 128 11.45 4.17 -1.57
CA HIS A 128 11.23 2.77 -1.15
C HIS A 128 10.10 2.00 -1.90
N GLY A 129 9.56 2.57 -2.98
CA GLY A 129 8.48 2.00 -3.80
C GLY A 129 7.09 2.38 -3.33
N ILE A 130 6.38 3.16 -4.14
CA ILE A 130 4.99 3.53 -3.91
C ILE A 130 4.08 2.61 -4.74
N GLY A 131 3.40 1.70 -4.07
CA GLY A 131 2.33 0.90 -4.66
C GLY A 131 1.12 1.77 -4.96
N VAL A 132 0.52 1.59 -6.13
CA VAL A 132 -0.64 2.35 -6.61
C VAL A 132 -1.73 1.38 -6.99
N ILE A 133 -2.88 1.45 -6.34
CA ILE A 133 -4.04 0.59 -6.61
C ILE A 133 -5.19 1.46 -7.09
N LEU A 134 -5.68 1.15 -8.28
CA LEU A 134 -6.84 1.77 -8.89
C LEU A 134 -7.97 0.73 -8.99
N ASN A 135 -9.13 1.05 -8.45
CA ASN A 135 -10.32 0.18 -8.47
C ASN A 135 -10.95 0.21 -9.86
N ARG A 136 -10.31 -0.47 -10.80
CA ARG A 136 -10.73 -0.61 -12.20
C ARG A 136 -10.14 -1.87 -12.81
N LYS A 137 -10.64 -2.26 -14.00
CA LYS A 137 -10.15 -3.45 -14.73
C LYS A 137 -8.63 -3.41 -14.89
N ASN A 138 -8.00 -4.50 -14.47
CA ASN A 138 -6.54 -4.70 -14.54
C ASN A 138 -6.05 -4.70 -15.99
N ARG A 139 -5.11 -3.81 -16.32
CA ARG A 139 -4.52 -3.65 -17.65
C ARG A 139 -3.29 -4.55 -17.88
N ASN A 140 -2.70 -5.04 -16.80
CA ASN A 140 -1.50 -5.89 -16.84
C ASN A 140 -1.58 -6.95 -15.75
N LEU A 141 -2.52 -7.90 -15.91
CA LEU A 141 -2.79 -8.97 -14.94
C LEU A 141 -1.53 -9.82 -14.70
N LEU A 142 -1.18 -9.99 -13.44
CA LEU A 142 -0.12 -10.91 -13.06
C LEU A 142 -0.67 -12.34 -12.99
N GLU A 143 -0.25 -13.18 -13.92
CA GLU A 143 -0.57 -14.62 -13.88
C GLU A 143 0.50 -15.34 -13.06
N LEU A 144 0.08 -15.88 -11.90
CA LEU A 144 0.87 -16.74 -11.05
C LEU A 144 0.05 -17.99 -10.70
N GLU A 145 0.58 -19.17 -11.06
CA GLU A 145 -0.04 -20.43 -10.69
C GLU A 145 0.07 -20.66 -9.17
N LYS A 146 -1.10 -20.81 -8.51
CA LYS A 146 -1.27 -21.25 -7.11
C LYS A 146 -0.21 -20.76 -6.12
N ALA A 147 0.14 -19.49 -6.17
CA ALA A 147 1.14 -18.91 -5.27
C ALA A 147 0.62 -18.84 -3.83
N ASN A 148 1.38 -19.36 -2.89
CA ASN A 148 1.22 -18.97 -1.49
C ASN A 148 2.05 -17.72 -1.24
N PHE A 149 1.44 -16.55 -1.40
CA PHE A 149 2.11 -15.24 -1.32
C PHE A 149 2.85 -15.03 0.00
N PHE A 150 2.28 -15.47 1.12
CA PHE A 150 2.93 -15.38 2.42
C PHE A 150 4.29 -16.11 2.45
N LYS A 151 4.39 -17.28 1.80
CA LYS A 151 5.60 -18.11 1.77
C LYS A 151 6.62 -17.69 0.71
N MET A 152 6.33 -16.69 -0.12
CA MET A 152 7.28 -16.20 -1.12
C MET A 152 8.56 -15.69 -0.44
N SER A 153 9.70 -16.08 -0.99
CA SER A 153 11.02 -15.70 -0.46
C SER A 153 11.53 -14.40 -1.09
N PHE A 154 12.50 -13.76 -0.44
CA PHE A 154 13.18 -12.60 -1.05
C PHE A 154 13.87 -12.97 -2.37
N LYS A 155 14.34 -14.21 -2.53
CA LYS A 155 14.91 -14.69 -3.80
C LYS A 155 13.88 -14.67 -4.93
N ASP A 156 12.62 -15.05 -4.63
CA ASP A 156 11.53 -14.98 -5.62
C ASP A 156 11.27 -13.54 -6.03
N TYR A 157 11.20 -12.63 -5.05
CA TYR A 157 11.07 -11.19 -5.30
C TYR A 157 12.24 -10.67 -6.14
N PHE A 158 13.47 -10.87 -5.70
CA PHE A 158 14.67 -10.34 -6.35
C PHE A 158 14.78 -10.75 -7.82
N ASN A 159 14.46 -12.00 -8.13
CA ASN A 159 14.50 -12.51 -9.49
C ASN A 159 13.35 -12.02 -10.38
N ASN A 160 12.23 -11.57 -9.78
CA ASN A 160 10.99 -11.28 -10.52
C ASN A 160 10.39 -9.90 -10.19
N TYR A 161 11.05 -9.06 -9.39
CA TYR A 161 10.43 -7.83 -8.86
C TYR A 161 9.85 -6.91 -9.93
N LYS A 162 10.49 -6.79 -11.09
CA LYS A 162 9.96 -5.98 -12.21
C LYS A 162 8.60 -6.48 -12.67
N LYS A 163 8.45 -7.81 -12.80
CA LYS A 163 7.19 -8.46 -13.18
C LYS A 163 6.17 -8.36 -12.04
N TYR A 164 6.58 -8.68 -10.81
CA TYR A 164 5.69 -8.70 -9.65
C TYR A 164 5.15 -7.32 -9.30
N MET A 165 6.00 -6.30 -9.38
CA MET A 165 5.67 -4.95 -8.99
C MET A 165 5.02 -4.10 -10.10
N ASN A 166 5.10 -4.52 -11.38
CA ASN A 166 4.64 -3.70 -12.51
C ASN A 166 5.21 -2.28 -12.42
N LEU A 167 6.54 -2.19 -12.47
CA LEU A 167 7.25 -0.95 -12.19
C LEU A 167 6.97 0.13 -13.24
N ILE A 168 6.71 1.33 -12.77
CA ILE A 168 6.55 2.53 -13.59
C ILE A 168 7.36 3.69 -13.02
N SER A 169 7.71 4.63 -13.87
CA SER A 169 8.28 5.91 -13.44
C SER A 169 7.21 6.86 -12.93
N TYR A 170 7.62 7.94 -12.27
CA TYR A 170 6.69 9.00 -11.84
C TYR A 170 5.93 9.63 -13.03
N ASN A 171 6.61 9.88 -14.15
CA ASN A 171 5.97 10.45 -15.33
C ASN A 171 4.91 9.52 -15.96
N GLU A 172 5.17 8.21 -15.97
CA GLU A 172 4.18 7.21 -16.41
C GLU A 172 2.99 7.17 -15.45
N LEU A 173 3.23 7.24 -14.13
CA LEU A 173 2.15 7.30 -13.14
C LEU A 173 1.23 8.51 -13.39
N MET A 174 1.80 9.71 -13.60
CA MET A 174 1.02 10.93 -13.82
C MET A 174 0.16 10.89 -15.10
N ASN A 175 0.47 9.99 -16.05
CA ASN A 175 -0.34 9.75 -17.25
C ASN A 175 -1.45 8.69 -17.04
N ILE A 176 -1.43 7.98 -15.92
CA ILE A 176 -2.33 6.87 -15.61
C ILE A 176 -3.49 7.29 -14.67
N ILE A 177 -3.19 8.25 -13.77
CA ILE A 177 -4.11 8.75 -12.73
C ILE A 177 -4.92 9.99 -13.15
#